data_8b73cbe352903e44af564da9a855de8f
#
_entry.id   8b73cbe352903e44af564da9a855de8f
#
_cell.length_a   1.000
_cell.length_b   1.000
_cell.length_c   1.000
_cell.angle_alpha   90.00
_cell.angle_beta   90.00
_cell.angle_gamma   90.00
#
_symmetry.space_group_name_H-M   'P 1'
#
loop_
_entity.id
_entity.type
_entity.pdbx_description
1 polymer ?
#
loop_
_entity_poly.entity_id
_entity_poly.type
_entity_poly.pdbx_seq_one_letter_code
_entity_poly.pdbx_strand_id
1 'polypeptide(L)'
;MAVDIIPTSTDGTDLRIGIVVSRFNEYAGRGEFEACMDELRKLGVMDEDVTKVSVPGALEIPFALQRLAETGEYDALIALGAVIRGETY
;
A
#
# COMPACT_ATOMS: atom_id res chain seq x y z
N MET A 1 27.36 9.48 -20.33
CA MET A 1 26.02 9.70 -19.82
C MET A 1 26.04 9.81 -18.31
N ALA A 2 25.46 10.87 -17.79
CA ALA A 2 25.36 11.05 -16.35
C ALA A 2 24.18 10.26 -15.81
N VAL A 3 24.37 9.61 -14.66
CA VAL A 3 23.31 8.89 -13.97
C VAL A 3 23.02 9.60 -12.67
N ASP A 4 21.79 10.05 -12.51
CA ASP A 4 21.36 10.65 -11.25
C ASP A 4 21.08 9.56 -10.23
N ILE A 5 21.69 9.67 -9.07
CA ILE A 5 21.50 8.73 -7.98
C ILE A 5 20.71 9.44 -6.89
N ILE A 6 19.51 8.91 -6.62
CA ILE A 6 18.67 9.43 -5.55
C ILE A 6 18.92 8.59 -4.30
N PRO A 7 19.48 9.18 -3.23
CA PRO A 7 19.75 8.42 -2.02
C PRO A 7 18.45 7.96 -1.36
N THR A 8 18.48 6.79 -0.76
CA THR A 8 17.38 6.26 0.00
C THR A 8 17.12 7.14 1.22
N SER A 9 15.86 7.50 1.44
CA SER A 9 15.44 8.23 2.63
C SER A 9 14.51 7.37 3.47
N THR A 10 14.70 7.44 4.80
CA THR A 10 13.81 6.78 5.76
C THR A 10 12.87 7.78 6.44
N ASP A 11 12.79 9.01 5.93
CA ASP A 11 11.94 10.05 6.49
C ASP A 11 10.61 10.08 5.75
N GLY A 12 9.55 9.65 6.43
CA GLY A 12 8.18 9.67 5.91
C GLY A 12 7.36 10.85 6.40
N THR A 13 7.99 11.85 7.01
CA THR A 13 7.30 13.03 7.54
C THR A 13 6.55 13.75 6.42
N ASP A 14 5.28 14.07 6.68
CA ASP A 14 4.38 14.77 5.76
C ASP A 14 4.02 14.01 4.49
N LEU A 15 4.40 12.74 4.36
CA LEU A 15 3.96 11.93 3.24
C LEU A 15 2.53 11.44 3.43
N ARG A 16 1.77 11.47 2.34
CA ARG A 16 0.40 10.97 2.28
C ARG A 16 0.40 9.64 1.53
N ILE A 17 -0.10 8.60 2.19
CA ILE A 17 -0.01 7.23 1.70
C ILE A 17 -1.40 6.66 1.47
N GLY A 18 -1.63 6.06 0.30
CA GLY A 18 -2.83 5.29 0.02
C GLY A 18 -2.49 3.80 0.07
N ILE A 19 -3.28 3.02 0.78
CA ILE A 19 -3.10 1.58 0.90
C ILE A 19 -4.35 0.87 0.38
N VAL A 20 -4.18 0.01 -0.62
CA VAL A 20 -5.27 -0.82 -1.14
C VAL A 20 -5.08 -2.24 -0.64
N VAL A 21 -6.08 -2.77 0.05
CA VAL A 21 -6.02 -4.10 0.68
C VAL A 21 -7.08 -5.01 0.10
N SER A 22 -6.70 -6.21 -0.31
CA SER A 22 -7.62 -7.24 -0.74
C SER A 22 -8.29 -7.88 0.48
N ARG A 23 -9.62 -8.12 0.41
CA ARG A 23 -10.39 -8.75 1.48
C ARG A 23 -10.46 -10.27 1.38
N PHE A 24 -9.82 -10.85 0.39
CA PHE A 24 -9.94 -12.27 0.11
C PHE A 24 -9.58 -13.16 1.30
N ASN A 25 -8.57 -12.79 2.06
CA ASN A 25 -8.17 -13.50 3.27
C ASN A 25 -8.01 -12.49 4.40
N GLU A 26 -8.99 -12.39 5.29
CA GLU A 26 -9.01 -11.40 6.35
C GLU A 26 -7.85 -11.54 7.34
N TYR A 27 -7.44 -12.78 7.64
CA TYR A 27 -6.34 -12.99 8.58
C TYR A 27 -5.01 -12.52 7.99
N ALA A 28 -4.70 -12.94 6.76
CA ALA A 28 -3.47 -12.53 6.11
C ALA A 28 -3.50 -11.02 5.83
N GLY A 29 -4.62 -10.51 5.33
CA GLY A 29 -4.76 -9.10 5.01
C GLY A 29 -4.63 -8.19 6.22
N ARG A 30 -5.19 -8.61 7.36
CA ARG A 30 -5.07 -7.85 8.60
C ARG A 30 -3.63 -7.80 9.09
N GLY A 31 -2.93 -8.94 9.06
CA GLY A 31 -1.53 -9.00 9.46
C GLY A 31 -0.64 -8.16 8.56
N GLU A 32 -0.85 -8.22 7.26
CA GLU A 32 -0.12 -7.40 6.30
C GLU A 32 -0.34 -5.91 6.54
N PHE A 33 -1.59 -5.51 6.78
CA PHE A 33 -1.93 -4.12 7.01
C PHE A 33 -1.30 -3.60 8.29
N GLU A 34 -1.39 -4.35 9.38
CA GLU A 34 -0.80 -3.94 10.66
C GLU A 34 0.72 -3.81 10.56
N ALA A 35 1.37 -4.77 9.90
CA ALA A 35 2.82 -4.70 9.69
C ALA A 35 3.21 -3.47 8.86
N CYS A 36 2.43 -3.19 7.81
CA CYS A 36 2.64 -2.02 6.97
C CYS A 36 2.51 -0.73 7.78
N MET A 37 1.45 -0.61 8.59
CA MET A 37 1.24 0.57 9.42
C MET A 37 2.38 0.75 10.43
N ASP A 38 2.84 -0.34 11.06
CA ASP A 38 3.95 -0.26 12.01
C ASP A 38 5.22 0.29 11.35
N GLU A 39 5.54 -0.17 10.15
CA GLU A 39 6.70 0.34 9.42
C GLU A 39 6.53 1.81 9.02
N LEU A 40 5.34 2.20 8.56
CA LEU A 40 5.08 3.59 8.20
C LEU A 40 5.22 4.52 9.41
N ARG A 41 4.72 4.09 10.57
CA ARG A 41 4.86 4.86 11.81
C ARG A 41 6.33 5.04 12.21
N LYS A 42 7.14 3.99 12.06
CA LYS A 42 8.59 4.07 12.34
C LYS A 42 9.29 5.06 11.42
N LEU A 43 8.79 5.22 10.20
CA LEU A 43 9.35 6.16 9.23
C LEU A 43 8.83 7.58 9.41
N GLY A 44 7.90 7.80 10.35
CA GLY A 44 7.38 9.12 10.66
C GLY A 44 6.07 9.48 9.98
N VAL A 45 5.43 8.53 9.30
CA VAL A 45 4.11 8.77 8.68
C VAL A 45 3.05 8.79 9.77
N MET A 46 2.21 9.82 9.75
CA MET A 46 1.10 9.94 10.69
C MET A 46 -0.08 9.10 10.24
N ASP A 47 -0.80 8.47 11.17
CA ASP A 47 -1.95 7.64 10.83
C ASP A 47 -3.00 8.42 10.03
N GLU A 48 -3.20 9.68 10.35
CA GLU A 48 -4.17 10.55 9.66
C GLU A 48 -3.80 10.84 8.20
N ASP A 49 -2.55 10.61 7.81
CA ASP A 49 -2.07 10.76 6.44
C ASP A 49 -2.14 9.47 5.63
N VAL A 50 -2.73 8.41 6.20
CA VAL A 50 -2.89 7.12 5.54
C VAL A 50 -4.36 6.90 5.21
N THR A 51 -4.64 6.58 3.95
CA THR A 51 -5.98 6.20 3.48
C THR A 51 -5.97 4.72 3.13
N LYS A 52 -6.90 3.97 3.73
CA LYS A 52 -7.06 2.54 3.45
C LYS A 52 -8.27 2.31 2.57
N VAL A 53 -8.08 1.57 1.48
CA VAL A 53 -9.18 1.15 0.60
C VAL A 53 -9.19 -0.38 0.57
N SER A 54 -10.34 -0.97 0.88
CA SER A 54 -10.52 -2.42 0.81
C SER A 54 -11.20 -2.80 -0.51
N VAL A 55 -10.69 -3.83 -1.16
CA VAL A 55 -11.26 -4.37 -2.40
C VAL A 55 -11.57 -5.85 -2.22
N PRO A 56 -12.52 -6.42 -2.99
CA PRO A 56 -12.94 -7.81 -2.81
C PRO A 56 -11.82 -8.83 -3.05
N GLY A 57 -10.98 -8.61 -4.05
CA GLY A 57 -9.92 -9.55 -4.39
C GLY A 57 -8.73 -8.85 -5.00
N ALA A 58 -7.64 -9.60 -5.19
CA ALA A 58 -6.40 -9.04 -5.69
C ALA A 58 -6.51 -8.45 -7.10
N LEU A 59 -7.45 -8.96 -7.92
CA LEU A 59 -7.62 -8.49 -9.29
C LEU A 59 -8.19 -7.06 -9.35
N GLU A 60 -8.85 -6.61 -8.30
CA GLU A 60 -9.41 -5.26 -8.23
C GLU A 60 -8.38 -4.22 -7.74
N ILE A 61 -7.23 -4.67 -7.23
CA ILE A 61 -6.20 -3.78 -6.71
C ILE A 61 -5.69 -2.79 -7.76
N PRO A 62 -5.32 -3.22 -8.98
CA PRO A 62 -4.80 -2.26 -9.97
C PRO A 62 -5.79 -1.14 -10.29
N PHE A 63 -7.08 -1.46 -10.39
CA PHE A 63 -8.11 -0.46 -10.66
C PHE A 63 -8.18 0.56 -9.54
N ALA A 64 -8.21 0.09 -8.29
CA ALA A 64 -8.26 0.98 -7.13
C ALA A 64 -7.02 1.86 -7.04
N LEU A 65 -5.83 1.30 -7.30
CA LEU A 65 -4.59 2.07 -7.31
C LEU A 65 -4.63 3.16 -8.36
N GLN A 66 -5.13 2.84 -9.55
CA GLN A 66 -5.22 3.83 -10.63
C GLN A 66 -6.15 4.98 -10.23
N ARG A 67 -7.28 4.67 -9.62
CA ARG A 67 -8.23 5.70 -9.18
C ARG A 67 -7.61 6.61 -8.12
N LEU A 68 -6.87 6.03 -7.17
CA LEU A 68 -6.18 6.84 -6.16
C LEU A 68 -5.07 7.68 -6.78
N ALA A 69 -4.31 7.12 -7.71
CA ALA A 69 -3.25 7.85 -8.39
C ALA A 69 -3.79 9.06 -9.16
N GLU A 70 -4.96 8.91 -9.79
CA GLU A 70 -5.57 9.99 -10.56
C GLU A 70 -5.96 11.19 -9.70
N THR A 71 -6.18 11.00 -8.40
CA THR A 71 -6.51 12.12 -7.51
C THR A 71 -5.36 13.09 -7.31
N GLY A 72 -4.12 12.63 -7.47
CA GLY A 72 -2.93 13.44 -7.20
C GLY A 72 -2.71 13.76 -5.73
N GLU A 73 -3.45 13.12 -4.82
CA GLU A 73 -3.41 13.43 -3.39
C GLU A 73 -2.39 12.63 -2.60
N TYR A 74 -1.80 11.58 -3.20
CA TYR A 74 -0.91 10.66 -2.49
C TYR A 74 0.50 10.73 -3.01
N ASP A 75 1.46 10.69 -2.09
CA ASP A 75 2.88 10.64 -2.43
C ASP A 75 3.32 9.22 -2.80
N ALA A 76 2.63 8.21 -2.24
CA ALA A 76 2.90 6.82 -2.55
C ALA A 76 1.63 5.99 -2.39
N LEU A 77 1.57 4.88 -3.11
CA LEU A 77 0.48 3.91 -3.02
C LEU A 77 1.07 2.54 -2.74
N ILE A 78 0.42 1.81 -1.83
CA ILE A 78 0.85 0.47 -1.42
C ILE A 78 -0.28 -0.51 -1.69
N ALA A 79 0.04 -1.64 -2.32
CA ALA A 79 -0.91 -2.71 -2.56
C ALA A 79 -0.61 -3.88 -1.64
N LEU A 80 -1.62 -4.34 -0.90
CA LEU A 80 -1.51 -5.50 -0.03
C LEU A 80 -2.54 -6.53 -0.47
N GLY A 81 -2.08 -7.72 -0.83
CA GLY A 81 -2.97 -8.76 -1.28
C GLY A 81 -2.32 -10.13 -1.18
N ALA A 82 -3.15 -11.15 -1.24
CA ALA A 82 -2.71 -12.53 -1.25
C ALA A 82 -3.46 -13.29 -2.33
N VAL A 83 -2.73 -14.11 -3.07
CA VAL A 83 -3.30 -15.04 -4.02
C VAL A 83 -2.96 -16.43 -3.53
N ILE A 84 -4.01 -17.22 -3.24
CA ILE A 84 -3.82 -18.56 -2.72
C ILE A 84 -4.09 -19.54 -3.86
N ARG A 85 -3.11 -20.38 -4.15
CA ARG A 85 -3.25 -21.40 -5.19
C ARG A 85 -4.08 -22.55 -4.64
N GLY A 86 -5.18 -22.89 -5.33
CA GLY A 86 -5.98 -24.05 -5.00
C GLY A 86 -5.41 -25.34 -5.60
N GLU A 87 -5.97 -26.48 -5.19
CA GLU A 87 -5.56 -27.78 -5.68
C GLU A 87 -5.91 -28.03 -7.15
N THR A 88 -6.82 -27.24 -7.68
CA THR A 88 -7.33 -27.43 -9.04
C THR A 88 -6.49 -26.78 -10.13
N TYR A 89 -5.40 -26.11 -9.74
CA TYR A 89 -4.45 -25.59 -10.72
C TYR A 89 -3.03 -25.52 -10.26
#